data_4b45feee7b0552e6594bae885b13904b
#
_entry.id   4b45feee7b0552e6594bae885b13904b
#
_cell.length_a   1.000
_cell.length_b   1.000
_cell.length_c   1.000
_cell.angle_alpha   90.00
_cell.angle_beta   90.00
_cell.angle_gamma   90.00
#
_symmetry.space_group_name_H-M   'P 1'
#
loop_
_entity.id
_entity.type
_entity.pdbx_description
1 polymer ?
#
loop_
_entity_poly.entity_id
_entity_poly.type
_entity_poly.pdbx_seq_one_letter_code
_entity_poly.pdbx_strand_id
1 'polypeptide(L)'
;MALTIRPYAAGMALDDELLNKVTWKITNALALIGSRAGDERNAMTASWITQLSMEPVLIGVAVDNEAVTRRLIADGGSFTVNLWDASDTRVFVKFSKPAVDDGSTLNGRAVREATTGAPVFDEAVAWMDCEVRHRLDLGTHTLFVGEVVDAAINDDAARTASMNDTRMKYGGVKRH
;
A
#
# COMPACT_ATOMS: atom_id res chain seq x y z
N MET A 1 -16.02 17.81 7.49
CA MET A 1 -16.34 18.59 6.28
C MET A 1 -16.26 17.61 5.12
N ALA A 2 -17.41 17.26 4.53
CA ALA A 2 -17.44 16.31 3.43
C ALA A 2 -16.86 16.97 2.17
N LEU A 3 -15.84 16.37 1.58
CA LEU A 3 -15.29 16.81 0.30
C LEU A 3 -16.30 16.44 -0.80
N THR A 4 -17.02 17.43 -1.32
CA THR A 4 -17.92 17.19 -2.46
C THR A 4 -17.06 17.15 -3.71
N ILE A 5 -16.83 15.96 -4.25
CA ILE A 5 -16.23 15.80 -5.57
C ILE A 5 -17.24 16.35 -6.58
N ARG A 6 -16.90 17.45 -7.27
CA ARG A 6 -17.74 17.96 -8.35
C ARG A 6 -17.80 16.93 -9.47
N PRO A 7 -19.01 16.60 -9.99
CA PRO A 7 -19.09 15.75 -11.18
C PRO A 7 -18.38 16.46 -12.34
N TYR A 8 -17.55 15.70 -13.07
CA TYR A 8 -16.88 16.17 -14.28
C TYR A 8 -17.94 16.66 -15.28
N ALA A 9 -17.77 17.91 -15.79
CA ALA A 9 -18.67 18.44 -16.79
C ALA A 9 -18.68 17.52 -18.02
N ALA A 10 -19.86 17.13 -18.50
CA ALA A 10 -20.05 16.26 -19.65
C ALA A 10 -19.48 16.96 -20.91
N GLY A 11 -18.23 16.68 -21.22
CA GLY A 11 -17.54 17.14 -22.42
C GLY A 11 -16.47 16.13 -22.79
N MET A 12 -16.58 15.51 -23.94
CA MET A 12 -15.71 14.50 -24.54
C MET A 12 -15.23 13.42 -23.55
N ALA A 13 -15.78 12.22 -23.67
CA ALA A 13 -15.25 11.06 -22.95
C ALA A 13 -13.75 10.92 -23.28
N LEU A 14 -12.91 10.95 -22.25
CA LEU A 14 -11.48 10.69 -22.42
C LEU A 14 -11.32 9.24 -22.89
N ASP A 15 -10.42 9.04 -23.83
CA ASP A 15 -10.08 7.71 -24.33
C ASP A 15 -9.40 6.88 -23.22
N ASP A 16 -9.96 5.72 -22.90
CA ASP A 16 -9.45 4.81 -21.87
C ASP A 16 -8.02 4.35 -22.17
N GLU A 17 -7.66 4.14 -23.43
CA GLU A 17 -6.32 3.75 -23.83
C GLU A 17 -5.31 4.86 -23.55
N LEU A 18 -5.69 6.10 -23.84
CA LEU A 18 -4.88 7.28 -23.52
C LEU A 18 -4.73 7.44 -22.02
N LEU A 19 -5.81 7.32 -21.23
CA LEU A 19 -5.77 7.41 -19.77
C LEU A 19 -4.85 6.35 -19.17
N ASN A 20 -4.94 5.11 -19.65
CA ASN A 20 -4.05 4.04 -19.21
C ASN A 20 -2.59 4.37 -19.51
N LYS A 21 -2.27 4.83 -20.73
CA LYS A 21 -0.90 5.18 -21.11
C LYS A 21 -0.33 6.33 -20.28
N VAL A 22 -1.15 7.35 -19.99
CA VAL A 22 -0.73 8.52 -19.21
C VAL A 22 -0.52 8.14 -17.74
N THR A 23 -1.48 7.45 -17.11
CA THR A 23 -1.39 7.08 -15.70
C THR A 23 -0.24 6.11 -15.42
N TRP A 24 0.10 5.23 -16.35
CA TRP A 24 1.27 4.35 -16.23
C TRP A 24 2.62 5.07 -16.37
N LYS A 25 2.64 6.37 -16.73
CA LYS A 25 3.87 7.20 -16.70
C LYS A 25 4.19 7.71 -15.29
N ILE A 26 3.22 7.65 -14.36
CA ILE A 26 3.48 8.01 -12.97
C ILE A 26 4.44 6.98 -12.37
N THR A 27 5.61 7.43 -11.91
CA THR A 27 6.54 6.57 -11.20
C THR A 27 6.00 6.30 -9.80
N ASN A 28 5.66 5.04 -9.55
CA ASN A 28 5.12 4.62 -8.27
C ASN A 28 6.15 3.81 -7.49
N ALA A 29 6.16 4.02 -6.17
CA ALA A 29 6.84 3.12 -5.24
C ALA A 29 6.25 1.71 -5.34
N LEU A 30 6.89 0.74 -4.72
CA LEU A 30 6.38 -0.61 -4.56
C LEU A 30 6.74 -1.12 -3.17
N ALA A 31 5.74 -1.53 -2.40
CA ALA A 31 5.92 -2.01 -1.04
C ALA A 31 4.90 -3.10 -0.68
N LEU A 32 5.16 -3.80 0.42
CA LEU A 32 4.18 -4.65 1.07
C LEU A 32 3.50 -3.86 2.19
N ILE A 33 2.17 -3.77 2.14
CA ILE A 33 1.37 -3.13 3.17
C ILE A 33 0.88 -4.20 4.12
N GLY A 34 1.42 -4.20 5.34
CA GLY A 34 0.97 -5.07 6.41
C GLY A 34 -0.25 -4.49 7.12
N SER A 35 -1.16 -5.33 7.56
CA SER A 35 -2.37 -4.94 8.26
C SER A 35 -2.83 -6.03 9.23
N ARG A 36 -3.52 -5.60 10.30
CA ARG A 36 -4.08 -6.49 11.32
C ARG A 36 -5.39 -5.93 11.87
N ALA A 37 -6.33 -6.82 12.18
CA ALA A 37 -7.51 -6.52 13.01
C ALA A 37 -7.81 -7.75 13.87
N GLY A 38 -7.77 -7.60 15.20
CA GLY A 38 -7.83 -8.74 16.12
C GLY A 38 -6.71 -9.74 15.83
N ASP A 39 -7.07 -11.01 15.62
CA ASP A 39 -6.11 -12.08 15.32
C ASP A 39 -5.81 -12.25 13.83
N GLU A 40 -6.56 -11.58 12.96
CA GLU A 40 -6.37 -11.69 11.51
C GLU A 40 -5.29 -10.72 11.02
N ARG A 41 -4.29 -11.25 10.31
CA ARG A 41 -3.21 -10.49 9.69
C ARG A 41 -3.18 -10.73 8.19
N ASN A 42 -2.74 -9.74 7.46
CA ASN A 42 -2.51 -9.85 6.02
C ASN A 42 -1.38 -8.91 5.59
N ALA A 43 -0.85 -9.18 4.42
CA ALA A 43 -0.04 -8.21 3.69
C ALA A 43 -0.42 -8.24 2.21
N MET A 44 -0.31 -7.09 1.55
CA MET A 44 -0.56 -6.97 0.11
C MET A 44 0.49 -6.10 -0.57
N THR A 45 0.73 -6.36 -1.83
CA THR A 45 1.49 -5.47 -2.70
C THR A 45 0.70 -4.21 -3.00
N ALA A 46 1.31 -3.05 -2.79
CA ALA A 46 0.74 -1.75 -3.15
C ALA A 46 1.77 -0.87 -3.85
N SER A 47 1.28 -0.03 -4.77
CA SER A 47 2.09 0.92 -5.51
C SER A 47 1.65 2.37 -5.33
N TRP A 48 0.46 2.62 -4.81
CA TRP A 48 -0.05 3.97 -4.57
C TRP A 48 0.23 4.40 -3.13
N ILE A 49 1.50 4.78 -2.90
CA ILE A 49 2.06 5.13 -1.59
C ILE A 49 2.84 6.42 -1.75
N THR A 50 2.63 7.38 -0.84
CA THR A 50 3.40 8.62 -0.84
C THR A 50 3.43 9.26 0.54
N GLN A 51 4.48 10.05 0.81
CA GLN A 51 4.48 10.95 1.95
C GLN A 51 3.56 12.15 1.66
N LEU A 52 2.74 12.54 2.64
CA LEU A 52 1.74 13.61 2.52
C LEU A 52 2.05 14.83 3.39
N SER A 53 2.80 14.66 4.48
CA SER A 53 3.16 15.72 5.41
C SER A 53 4.51 15.45 6.05
N MET A 54 5.18 16.50 6.49
CA MET A 54 6.46 16.45 7.23
C MET A 54 6.26 16.60 8.74
N GLU A 55 5.20 17.29 9.20
CA GLU A 55 4.91 17.52 10.61
C GLU A 55 3.39 17.55 10.84
N PRO A 56 2.83 16.48 11.42
CA PRO A 56 3.46 15.18 11.64
C PRO A 56 3.84 14.48 10.32
N VAL A 57 4.72 13.48 10.38
CA VAL A 57 5.03 12.67 9.20
C VAL A 57 3.84 11.80 8.87
N LEU A 58 3.19 12.07 7.73
CA LEU A 58 2.03 11.34 7.26
C LEU A 58 2.34 10.58 5.98
N ILE A 59 1.92 9.32 5.94
CA ILE A 59 1.98 8.45 4.77
C ILE A 59 0.57 8.17 4.27
N GLY A 60 0.36 8.36 2.97
CA GLY A 60 -0.86 7.96 2.28
C GLY A 60 -0.67 6.64 1.56
N VAL A 61 -1.64 5.73 1.68
CA VAL A 61 -1.75 4.51 0.89
C VAL A 61 -3.18 4.35 0.36
N ALA A 62 -3.33 4.21 -0.96
CA ALA A 62 -4.62 3.92 -1.56
C ALA A 62 -4.78 2.42 -1.78
N VAL A 63 -5.81 1.84 -1.19
CA VAL A 63 -6.07 0.40 -1.16
C VAL A 63 -7.39 0.10 -1.85
N ASP A 64 -7.41 -0.90 -2.74
CA ASP A 64 -8.63 -1.37 -3.42
C ASP A 64 -9.69 -1.76 -2.40
N ASN A 65 -10.93 -1.31 -2.62
CA ASN A 65 -12.04 -1.53 -1.70
C ASN A 65 -12.39 -3.01 -1.51
N GLU A 66 -12.04 -3.87 -2.47
CA GLU A 66 -12.28 -5.32 -2.41
C GLU A 66 -11.14 -6.07 -1.69
N ALA A 67 -10.01 -5.40 -1.38
CA ALA A 67 -8.88 -6.04 -0.73
C ALA A 67 -9.14 -6.37 0.75
N VAL A 68 -8.71 -7.55 1.18
CA VAL A 68 -8.71 -7.95 2.61
C VAL A 68 -7.97 -6.91 3.46
N THR A 69 -6.81 -6.45 2.99
CA THR A 69 -6.00 -5.42 3.66
C THR A 69 -6.79 -4.14 3.93
N ARG A 70 -7.66 -3.71 2.99
CA ARG A 70 -8.50 -2.53 3.19
C ARG A 70 -9.40 -2.67 4.42
N ARG A 71 -10.04 -3.83 4.58
CA ARG A 71 -10.89 -4.12 5.73
C ARG A 71 -10.07 -4.13 7.02
N LEU A 72 -8.93 -4.84 7.02
CA LEU A 72 -8.09 -4.95 8.21
C LEU A 72 -7.52 -3.58 8.66
N ILE A 73 -7.13 -2.70 7.73
CA ILE A 73 -6.71 -1.33 8.07
C ILE A 73 -7.88 -0.53 8.66
N ALA A 74 -9.08 -0.66 8.07
CA ALA A 74 -10.25 0.08 8.53
C ALA A 74 -10.70 -0.36 9.94
N ASP A 75 -10.62 -1.65 10.24
CA ASP A 75 -11.05 -2.25 11.50
C ASP A 75 -9.96 -2.16 12.59
N GLY A 76 -8.68 -2.32 12.21
CA GLY A 76 -7.54 -2.32 13.12
C GLY A 76 -6.94 -0.93 13.37
N GLY A 77 -7.21 0.04 12.50
CA GLY A 77 -6.75 1.43 12.66
C GLY A 77 -5.25 1.66 12.41
N SER A 78 -4.56 0.69 11.82
CA SER A 78 -3.12 0.80 11.54
C SER A 78 -2.69 0.03 10.29
N PHE A 79 -1.51 0.37 9.78
CA PHE A 79 -0.86 -0.37 8.70
C PHE A 79 0.65 -0.17 8.76
N THR A 80 1.40 -1.14 8.20
CA THR A 80 2.83 -0.98 7.98
C THR A 80 3.14 -0.84 6.51
N VAL A 81 4.17 -0.06 6.19
CA VAL A 81 4.76 0.03 4.85
C VAL A 81 6.13 -0.64 4.91
N ASN A 82 6.28 -1.75 4.21
CA ASN A 82 7.52 -2.52 4.15
C ASN A 82 8.17 -2.33 2.78
N LEU A 83 9.26 -1.57 2.73
CA LEU A 83 10.04 -1.33 1.53
C LEU A 83 10.94 -2.54 1.27
N TRP A 84 11.08 -2.94 0.02
CA TRP A 84 11.76 -4.18 -0.36
C TRP A 84 12.91 -3.91 -1.30
N ASP A 85 13.92 -4.81 -1.29
CA ASP A 85 15.05 -4.73 -2.18
C ASP A 85 14.61 -4.92 -3.65
N ALA A 86 15.11 -4.06 -4.52
CA ALA A 86 14.82 -4.12 -5.96
C ALA A 86 15.34 -5.39 -6.65
N SER A 87 16.24 -6.14 -6.02
CA SER A 87 16.73 -7.42 -6.53
C SER A 87 15.74 -8.58 -6.34
N ASP A 88 14.78 -8.49 -5.39
CA ASP A 88 13.75 -9.52 -5.13
C ASP A 88 12.33 -9.03 -5.42
N THR A 89 12.04 -8.71 -6.66
CA THR A 89 10.70 -8.26 -7.06
C THR A 89 9.67 -9.38 -7.13
N ARG A 90 10.07 -10.65 -7.00
CA ARG A 90 9.16 -11.80 -7.01
C ARG A 90 8.23 -11.83 -5.80
N VAL A 91 8.65 -11.23 -4.70
CA VAL A 91 7.82 -11.13 -3.49
C VAL A 91 6.49 -10.46 -3.79
N PHE A 92 6.47 -9.40 -4.61
CA PHE A 92 5.25 -8.65 -4.91
C PHE A 92 4.19 -9.48 -5.64
N VAL A 93 4.61 -10.43 -6.47
CA VAL A 93 3.67 -11.35 -7.13
C VAL A 93 3.01 -12.28 -6.11
N LYS A 94 3.73 -12.73 -5.08
CA LYS A 94 3.19 -13.60 -4.03
C LYS A 94 2.13 -12.88 -3.17
N PHE A 95 2.26 -11.57 -3.02
CA PHE A 95 1.35 -10.74 -2.22
C PHE A 95 0.31 -9.98 -3.07
N SER A 96 0.10 -10.38 -4.32
CA SER A 96 -1.02 -9.88 -5.15
C SER A 96 -2.38 -10.52 -4.80
N LYS A 97 -2.38 -11.51 -3.93
CA LYS A 97 -3.55 -12.18 -3.35
C LYS A 97 -3.43 -12.19 -1.83
N PRO A 98 -4.53 -12.43 -1.09
CA PRO A 98 -4.47 -12.57 0.36
C PRO A 98 -3.37 -13.55 0.80
N ALA A 99 -2.61 -13.18 1.81
CA ALA A 99 -1.51 -13.98 2.31
C ALA A 99 -2.02 -15.20 3.10
N VAL A 100 -1.27 -16.29 3.02
CA VAL A 100 -1.41 -17.42 3.93
C VAL A 100 -0.63 -17.09 5.20
N ASP A 101 -1.33 -17.02 6.33
CA ASP A 101 -0.77 -16.79 7.67
C ASP A 101 -0.64 -18.12 8.41
N ASP A 102 0.57 -18.49 8.87
CA ASP A 102 0.84 -19.69 9.67
C ASP A 102 1.14 -19.35 11.14
N GLY A 103 0.95 -18.09 11.54
CA GLY A 103 1.23 -17.57 12.88
C GLY A 103 2.63 -16.97 13.03
N SER A 104 3.60 -17.40 12.24
CA SER A 104 4.99 -16.89 12.26
C SER A 104 5.40 -16.22 10.95
N THR A 105 4.75 -16.62 9.84
CA THR A 105 5.05 -16.09 8.51
C THR A 105 3.78 -15.66 7.78
N LEU A 106 3.96 -14.77 6.79
CA LEU A 106 2.97 -14.46 5.76
C LEU A 106 3.54 -14.92 4.40
N ASN A 107 2.87 -15.87 3.74
CA ASN A 107 3.37 -16.52 2.51
C ASN A 107 4.80 -17.08 2.65
N GLY A 108 5.15 -17.60 3.84
CA GLY A 108 6.47 -18.17 4.15
C GLY A 108 7.56 -17.11 4.37
N ARG A 109 7.23 -15.83 4.52
CA ARG A 109 8.16 -14.76 4.90
C ARG A 109 7.96 -14.40 6.36
N ALA A 110 9.05 -14.40 7.13
CA ALA A 110 9.01 -14.11 8.56
C ALA A 110 8.49 -12.69 8.84
N VAL A 111 7.57 -12.59 9.79
CA VAL A 111 6.99 -11.33 10.24
C VAL A 111 7.03 -11.26 11.76
N ARG A 112 7.16 -10.04 12.25
CA ARG A 112 6.99 -9.67 13.66
C ARG A 112 5.96 -8.56 13.78
N GLU A 113 5.48 -8.32 14.98
CA GLU A 113 4.57 -7.22 15.27
C GLU A 113 5.36 -5.92 15.43
N ALA A 114 4.87 -4.85 14.81
CA ALA A 114 5.32 -3.48 15.05
C ALA A 114 4.63 -2.89 16.30
N THR A 115 4.87 -1.63 16.60
CA THR A 115 4.28 -0.92 17.76
C THR A 115 2.75 -0.95 17.75
N THR A 116 2.11 -0.84 16.56
CA THR A 116 0.64 -0.93 16.43
C THR A 116 0.11 -2.36 16.43
N GLY A 117 0.99 -3.38 16.37
CA GLY A 117 0.64 -4.78 16.19
C GLY A 117 0.47 -5.21 14.73
N ALA A 118 0.54 -4.29 13.76
CA ALA A 118 0.55 -4.64 12.36
C ALA A 118 1.86 -5.34 11.96
N PRO A 119 1.84 -6.29 10.99
CA PRO A 119 3.02 -7.11 10.68
C PRO A 119 4.09 -6.32 9.92
N VAL A 120 5.34 -6.49 10.34
CA VAL A 120 6.56 -6.02 9.67
C VAL A 120 7.36 -7.24 9.23
N PHE A 121 7.89 -7.20 8.00
CA PHE A 121 8.74 -8.27 7.48
C PHE A 121 10.19 -8.09 7.92
N ASP A 122 10.81 -9.16 8.42
CA ASP A 122 12.22 -9.14 8.82
C ASP A 122 13.17 -8.87 7.65
N GLU A 123 12.75 -9.25 6.42
CA GLU A 123 13.51 -9.05 5.18
C GLU A 123 13.28 -7.67 4.53
N ALA A 124 12.40 -6.83 5.06
CA ALA A 124 12.21 -5.47 4.53
C ALA A 124 13.50 -4.66 4.70
N VAL A 125 13.93 -3.94 3.66
CA VAL A 125 15.11 -3.06 3.75
C VAL A 125 14.87 -1.86 4.66
N ALA A 126 13.63 -1.40 4.71
CA ALA A 126 13.15 -0.38 5.65
C ALA A 126 11.63 -0.54 5.82
N TRP A 127 11.11 -0.08 6.94
CA TRP A 127 9.68 -0.13 7.21
C TRP A 127 9.22 1.07 8.05
N MET A 128 7.94 1.37 7.93
CA MET A 128 7.23 2.35 8.75
C MET A 128 5.97 1.71 9.31
N ASP A 129 5.68 1.98 10.58
CA ASP A 129 4.43 1.61 11.26
C ASP A 129 3.57 2.86 11.43
N CYS A 130 2.32 2.79 11.00
CA CYS A 130 1.46 3.95 10.84
C CYS A 130 0.12 3.75 11.56
N GLU A 131 -0.26 4.71 12.41
CA GLU A 131 -1.62 4.83 12.93
C GLU A 131 -2.50 5.65 11.98
N VAL A 132 -3.66 5.13 11.61
CA VAL A 132 -4.60 5.82 10.71
C VAL A 132 -5.18 7.07 11.38
N ARG A 133 -4.99 8.22 10.75
CA ARG A 133 -5.56 9.51 11.16
C ARG A 133 -6.74 9.93 10.32
N HIS A 134 -6.71 9.62 9.02
CA HIS A 134 -7.79 9.95 8.10
C HIS A 134 -8.04 8.82 7.11
N ARG A 135 -9.30 8.75 6.65
CA ARG A 135 -9.74 7.83 5.62
C ARG A 135 -10.62 8.58 4.63
N LEU A 136 -10.34 8.41 3.33
CA LEU A 136 -11.15 8.96 2.23
C LEU A 136 -11.55 7.84 1.28
N ASP A 137 -12.85 7.72 1.02
CA ASP A 137 -13.37 6.82 -0.01
C ASP A 137 -13.32 7.53 -1.38
N LEU A 138 -12.57 6.95 -2.33
CA LEU A 138 -12.27 7.53 -3.64
C LEU A 138 -12.86 6.71 -4.80
N GLY A 139 -14.04 6.14 -4.62
CA GLY A 139 -14.69 5.27 -5.61
C GLY A 139 -14.18 3.83 -5.51
N THR A 140 -13.21 3.42 -6.33
CA THR A 140 -12.67 2.03 -6.32
C THR A 140 -11.67 1.76 -5.21
N HIS A 141 -11.12 2.80 -4.59
CA HIS A 141 -10.09 2.73 -3.57
C HIS A 141 -10.45 3.57 -2.36
N THR A 142 -9.94 3.16 -1.21
CA THR A 142 -9.91 3.96 0.01
C THR A 142 -8.48 4.47 0.21
N LEU A 143 -8.30 5.80 0.34
CA LEU A 143 -7.05 6.40 0.79
C LEU A 143 -7.02 6.39 2.31
N PHE A 144 -6.06 5.67 2.89
CA PHE A 144 -5.71 5.78 4.29
C PHE A 144 -4.53 6.74 4.46
N VAL A 145 -4.65 7.64 5.42
CA VAL A 145 -3.58 8.56 5.82
C VAL A 145 -3.15 8.17 7.23
N GLY A 146 -1.95 7.66 7.37
CA GLY A 146 -1.38 7.20 8.64
C GLY A 146 -0.24 8.10 9.09
N GLU A 147 -0.21 8.40 10.39
CA GLU A 147 0.94 9.02 11.05
C GLU A 147 1.97 7.94 11.38
N VAL A 148 3.23 8.19 11.02
CA VAL A 148 4.33 7.28 11.35
C VAL A 148 4.60 7.35 12.85
N VAL A 149 4.42 6.22 13.53
CA VAL A 149 4.63 6.08 14.99
C VAL A 149 5.86 5.26 15.32
N ASP A 150 6.37 4.46 14.36
CA ASP A 150 7.60 3.70 14.48
C ASP A 150 8.21 3.42 13.11
N ALA A 151 9.53 3.29 13.03
CA ALA A 151 10.22 3.01 11.77
C ALA A 151 11.61 2.44 12.00
N ALA A 152 12.14 1.67 11.04
CA ALA A 152 13.54 1.31 11.02
C ALA A 152 14.07 1.12 9.59
N ILE A 153 15.37 1.24 9.46
CA ILE A 153 16.15 0.86 8.28
C ILE A 153 16.96 -0.38 8.64
N ASN A 154 16.76 -1.48 7.92
CA ASN A 154 17.52 -2.72 8.13
C ASN A 154 18.72 -2.80 7.18
N ASP A 155 18.63 -2.20 5.99
CA ASP A 155 19.73 -2.11 5.02
C ASP A 155 19.70 -0.74 4.30
N ASP A 156 20.53 0.18 4.78
CA ASP A 156 20.64 1.54 4.23
C ASP A 156 21.33 1.59 2.86
N ALA A 157 22.07 0.55 2.48
CA ALA A 157 22.73 0.45 1.18
C ALA A 157 21.83 -0.11 0.08
N ALA A 158 20.76 -0.82 0.46
CA ALA A 158 19.87 -1.45 -0.50
C ALA A 158 19.01 -0.43 -1.25
N ARG A 159 18.85 -0.64 -2.56
CA ARG A 159 17.93 0.14 -3.39
C ARG A 159 16.51 -0.43 -3.27
N THR A 160 15.57 0.41 -2.87
CA THR A 160 14.17 0.00 -2.78
C THR A 160 13.54 -0.21 -4.15
N ALA A 161 12.66 -1.20 -4.24
CA ALA A 161 11.91 -1.54 -5.44
C ALA A 161 10.87 -0.46 -5.81
N SER A 162 10.66 -0.30 -7.09
CA SER A 162 9.59 0.50 -7.69
C SER A 162 8.82 -0.30 -8.73
N MET A 163 7.70 0.22 -9.22
CA MET A 163 6.96 -0.41 -10.31
C MET A 163 7.82 -0.62 -11.57
N ASN A 164 8.80 0.25 -11.81
CA ASN A 164 9.69 0.16 -12.95
C ASN A 164 10.66 -1.04 -12.91
N ASP A 165 10.89 -1.60 -11.73
CA ASP A 165 11.72 -2.80 -11.54
C ASP A 165 10.96 -4.09 -11.85
N THR A 166 9.67 -3.99 -12.18
CA THR A 166 8.79 -5.13 -12.44
C THR A 166 8.19 -5.07 -13.84
N ARG A 167 7.54 -6.17 -14.24
CA ARG A 167 6.66 -6.20 -15.42
C ARG A 167 5.19 -6.00 -15.06
N MET A 168 4.91 -5.71 -13.79
CA MET A 168 3.56 -5.47 -13.30
C MET A 168 3.05 -4.14 -13.83
N LYS A 169 1.74 -4.08 -14.06
CA LYS A 169 1.04 -2.83 -14.39
C LYS A 169 -0.15 -2.71 -13.46
N TYR A 170 -0.26 -1.57 -12.81
CA TYR A 170 -1.38 -1.25 -11.96
C TYR A 170 -1.77 0.22 -12.17
N GLY A 171 -3.08 0.52 -12.13
CA GLY A 171 -3.62 1.84 -12.41
C GLY A 171 -4.27 1.93 -13.79
N GLY A 172 -4.73 3.12 -14.14
CA GLY A 172 -5.52 3.36 -15.34
C GLY A 172 -7.02 3.28 -15.06
N VAL A 173 -7.79 2.96 -16.10
CA VAL A 173 -9.24 2.81 -16.02
C VAL A 173 -9.60 1.38 -15.65
N LYS A 174 -10.46 1.21 -14.63
CA LYS A 174 -11.01 -0.13 -14.28
C LYS A 174 -11.93 -0.56 -15.40
N ARG A 175 -11.63 -1.67 -16.08
CA ARG A 175 -12.55 -2.30 -17.03
C ARG A 175 -13.58 -3.09 -16.24
N HIS A 176 -14.83 -2.83 -16.51
CA HIS A 176 -15.98 -3.59 -15.99
C HIS A 176 -16.15 -4.89 -16.76
#